data_b79615f8987985976a0ec754e95f4e42
#
_entry.id   b79615f8987985976a0ec754e95f4e42
#
_cell.length_a   1.000
_cell.length_b   1.000
_cell.length_c   1.000
_cell.angle_alpha   90.00
_cell.angle_beta   90.00
_cell.angle_gamma   90.00
#
_symmetry.space_group_name_H-M   'P 1'
#
loop_
_entity.id
_entity.type
_entity.pdbx_description
1 polymer ?
#
loop_
_entity_poly.entity_id
_entity_poly.type
_entity_poly.pdbx_seq_one_letter_code
_entity_poly.pdbx_strand_id
1 'polypeptide(L)'
;MANDYCTADEVKAAMPDGNWGASYDVLIALLATRASRALDRYTKREPGAYYVAADTTRYFTSDGDIELYVGEMAAAPTTVSIAEAGDITDLTALVATDYFMEPYNALLEGLPYNFIKLDVLNGDWAIWPSFQKSIVIVGKFGYSAAVPDDVKQAAIIQCARNFKRGQQGFQDVGAVAELGQLKYVKLLDPDVQLMVDHLKKVTI
;
A
#
# COMPACT_ATOMS: atom_id res chain seq x y z
N MET A 1 -8.48 -1.98 -12.44
CA MET A 1 -8.50 -3.04 -11.42
C MET A 1 -7.74 -2.51 -10.22
N ALA A 2 -8.21 -2.80 -9.02
CA ALA A 2 -7.50 -2.40 -7.83
C ALA A 2 -6.09 -3.03 -7.86
N ASN A 3 -5.09 -2.33 -7.36
CA ASN A 3 -3.69 -2.72 -7.30
C ASN A 3 -3.53 -4.03 -6.52
N ASP A 4 -3.65 -5.17 -7.19
CA ASP A 4 -3.52 -6.48 -6.59
C ASP A 4 -2.04 -6.84 -6.42
N TYR A 5 -1.72 -7.61 -5.38
CA TYR A 5 -0.33 -7.91 -5.01
C TYR A 5 0.22 -9.18 -5.65
N CYS A 6 -0.64 -9.99 -6.28
CA CYS A 6 -0.26 -11.13 -7.07
C CYS A 6 -1.18 -11.32 -8.27
N THR A 7 -0.69 -12.02 -9.27
CA THR A 7 -1.44 -12.37 -10.50
C THR A 7 -1.99 -13.79 -10.40
N ALA A 8 -2.97 -14.12 -11.26
CA ALA A 8 -3.50 -15.48 -11.35
C ALA A 8 -2.43 -16.50 -11.76
N ASP A 9 -1.51 -16.12 -12.65
CA ASP A 9 -0.43 -16.99 -13.11
C ASP A 9 0.59 -17.29 -11.99
N GLU A 10 0.94 -16.29 -11.17
CA GLU A 10 1.82 -16.49 -10.01
C GLU A 10 1.17 -17.42 -8.97
N VAL A 11 -0.12 -17.30 -8.73
CA VAL A 11 -0.85 -18.18 -7.84
C VAL A 11 -0.91 -19.61 -8.37
N LYS A 12 -1.15 -19.80 -9.68
CA LYS A 12 -1.13 -21.11 -10.33
C LYS A 12 0.25 -21.76 -10.25
N ALA A 13 1.31 -20.99 -10.51
CA ALA A 13 2.70 -21.46 -10.40
C ALA A 13 3.04 -21.95 -8.99
N ALA A 14 2.44 -21.35 -7.97
CA ALA A 14 2.60 -21.77 -6.57
C ALA A 14 1.77 -23.00 -6.19
N MET A 15 0.92 -23.50 -7.10
CA MET A 15 0.09 -24.70 -6.90
C MET A 15 0.41 -25.77 -7.97
N PRO A 16 1.60 -26.40 -7.94
CA PRO A 16 2.10 -27.26 -9.01
C PRO A 16 1.27 -28.53 -9.26
N ASP A 17 0.53 -29.00 -8.27
CA ASP A 17 -0.23 -30.27 -8.35
C ASP A 17 -1.55 -30.17 -9.13
N GLY A 18 -1.89 -28.97 -9.64
CA GLY A 18 -3.15 -28.71 -10.31
C GLY A 18 -2.99 -28.36 -11.79
N ASN A 19 -3.70 -29.05 -12.67
CA ASN A 19 -3.87 -28.59 -14.06
C ASN A 19 -4.94 -27.48 -14.08
N TRP A 20 -4.55 -26.28 -13.71
CA TRP A 20 -5.42 -25.11 -13.61
C TRP A 20 -5.60 -24.48 -14.98
N GLY A 21 -6.63 -24.91 -15.73
CA GLY A 21 -6.97 -24.32 -17.02
C GLY A 21 -7.46 -22.86 -16.90
N ALA A 22 -7.59 -22.19 -18.05
CA ALA A 22 -8.03 -20.80 -18.14
C ALA A 22 -9.43 -20.53 -17.51
N SER A 23 -10.24 -21.57 -17.34
CA SER A 23 -11.55 -21.48 -16.67
C SER A 23 -11.46 -21.03 -15.20
N TYR A 24 -10.32 -21.19 -14.55
CA TYR A 24 -10.10 -20.76 -13.16
C TYR A 24 -9.52 -19.36 -13.05
N ASP A 25 -9.07 -18.71 -14.13
CA ASP A 25 -8.38 -17.44 -14.12
C ASP A 25 -9.19 -16.33 -13.48
N VAL A 26 -10.45 -16.21 -13.84
CA VAL A 26 -11.36 -15.21 -13.29
C VAL A 26 -11.56 -15.41 -11.79
N LEU A 27 -11.75 -16.66 -11.36
CA LEU A 27 -11.93 -16.97 -9.94
C LEU A 27 -10.66 -16.66 -9.15
N ILE A 28 -9.48 -17.10 -9.65
CA ILE A 28 -8.21 -16.86 -8.98
C ILE A 28 -7.92 -15.36 -8.92
N ALA A 29 -8.19 -14.58 -9.96
CA ALA A 29 -8.02 -13.13 -9.95
C ALA A 29 -8.91 -12.45 -8.89
N LEU A 30 -10.18 -12.86 -8.75
CA LEU A 30 -11.04 -12.37 -7.67
C LEU A 30 -10.52 -12.71 -6.29
N LEU A 31 -9.97 -13.91 -6.12
CA LEU A 31 -9.37 -14.34 -4.85
C LEU A 31 -8.05 -13.62 -4.57
N ALA A 32 -7.27 -13.27 -5.58
CA ALA A 32 -6.06 -12.44 -5.45
C ALA A 32 -6.41 -11.02 -4.97
N THR A 33 -7.44 -10.40 -5.56
CA THR A 33 -7.98 -9.12 -5.06
C THR A 33 -8.42 -9.22 -3.61
N ARG A 34 -9.18 -10.28 -3.25
CA ARG A 34 -9.62 -10.50 -1.86
C ARG A 34 -8.45 -10.68 -0.90
N ALA A 35 -7.44 -11.46 -1.29
CA ALA A 35 -6.23 -11.69 -0.48
C ALA A 35 -5.48 -10.36 -0.26
N SER A 36 -5.27 -9.58 -1.33
CA SER A 36 -4.63 -8.27 -1.26
C SER A 36 -5.37 -7.32 -0.29
N ARG A 37 -6.69 -7.23 -0.41
CA ARG A 37 -7.53 -6.40 0.52
C ARG A 37 -7.53 -6.92 1.96
N ALA A 38 -7.32 -8.21 2.18
CA ALA A 38 -7.18 -8.77 3.52
C ALA A 38 -5.85 -8.36 4.17
N LEU A 39 -4.76 -8.32 3.38
CA LEU A 39 -3.46 -7.83 3.83
C LEU A 39 -3.50 -6.34 4.19
N ASP A 40 -4.12 -5.50 3.34
CA ASP A 40 -4.28 -4.06 3.63
C ASP A 40 -4.99 -3.83 4.97
N ARG A 41 -6.11 -4.53 5.18
CA ARG A 41 -6.85 -4.42 6.45
C ARG A 41 -6.05 -4.91 7.65
N TYR A 42 -5.30 -5.99 7.50
CA TYR A 42 -4.49 -6.53 8.58
C TYR A 42 -3.34 -5.59 8.97
N THR A 43 -2.72 -4.96 7.97
CA THR A 43 -1.63 -4.01 8.17
C THR A 43 -2.09 -2.57 8.41
N LYS A 44 -3.41 -2.33 8.45
CA LYS A 44 -4.05 -1.02 8.69
C LYS A 44 -3.66 0.03 7.64
N ARG A 45 -3.56 -0.37 6.39
CA ARG A 45 -3.23 0.51 5.26
C ARG A 45 -4.43 0.73 4.35
N GLU A 46 -4.33 1.77 3.53
CA GLU A 46 -5.31 2.03 2.47
C GLU A 46 -5.29 0.89 1.44
N PRO A 47 -6.44 0.59 0.81
CA PRO A 47 -6.52 -0.43 -0.22
C PRO A 47 -5.55 -0.17 -1.38
N GLY A 48 -4.65 -1.11 -1.65
CA GLY A 48 -3.65 -1.00 -2.72
C GLY A 48 -2.39 -0.24 -2.35
N ALA A 49 -2.18 0.08 -1.06
CA ALA A 49 -1.03 0.86 -0.61
C ALA A 49 0.34 0.25 -0.95
N TYR A 50 0.43 -1.07 -1.07
CA TYR A 50 1.69 -1.76 -1.40
C TYR A 50 2.02 -1.80 -2.90
N TYR A 51 1.15 -1.26 -3.75
CA TYR A 51 1.41 -1.13 -5.18
C TYR A 51 0.76 0.12 -5.75
N VAL A 52 1.49 1.22 -5.75
CA VAL A 52 1.02 2.50 -6.28
C VAL A 52 1.64 2.72 -7.66
N ALA A 53 0.90 2.31 -8.70
CA ALA A 53 1.38 2.39 -10.09
C ALA A 53 1.28 3.80 -10.68
N ALA A 54 0.28 4.58 -10.28
CA ALA A 54 -0.04 5.88 -10.86
C ALA A 54 0.00 7.01 -9.85
N ASP A 55 0.33 8.19 -10.32
CA ASP A 55 0.27 9.41 -9.54
C ASP A 55 -1.18 9.80 -9.29
N THR A 56 -1.42 10.39 -8.12
CA THR A 56 -2.69 11.00 -7.74
C THR A 56 -2.45 12.40 -7.21
N THR A 57 -3.44 13.27 -7.36
CA THR A 57 -3.40 14.62 -6.80
C THR A 57 -4.03 14.63 -5.42
N ARG A 58 -3.32 15.14 -4.44
CA ARG A 58 -3.85 15.36 -3.08
C ARG A 58 -3.67 16.82 -2.66
N TYR A 59 -4.60 17.29 -1.83
CA TYR A 59 -4.63 18.65 -1.32
C TYR A 59 -4.35 18.63 0.17
N PHE A 60 -3.47 19.53 0.62
CA PHE A 60 -3.07 19.63 2.02
C PHE A 60 -3.27 21.03 2.55
N THR A 61 -3.41 21.10 3.86
CA THR A 61 -3.43 22.34 4.64
C THR A 61 -2.29 22.23 5.65
N SER A 62 -1.48 23.26 5.77
CA SER A 62 -0.43 23.33 6.78
C SER A 62 -0.84 24.27 7.91
N ASP A 63 -0.24 24.08 9.07
CA ASP A 63 -0.36 25.00 10.21
C ASP A 63 0.65 26.16 10.16
N GLY A 64 1.35 26.34 9.03
CA GLY A 64 2.39 27.37 8.85
C GLY A 64 3.77 26.90 9.33
N ASP A 65 3.98 25.62 9.42
CA ASP A 65 5.26 25.02 9.81
C ASP A 65 6.17 24.80 8.59
N ILE A 66 7.42 24.37 8.82
CA ILE A 66 8.37 24.00 7.76
C ILE A 66 8.18 22.56 7.31
N GLU A 67 7.55 21.72 8.13
CA GLU A 67 7.28 20.31 7.86
C GLU A 67 5.80 20.11 7.51
N LEU A 68 5.54 19.36 6.45
CA LEU A 68 4.20 18.96 6.03
C LEU A 68 4.08 17.44 6.07
N TYR A 69 3.19 16.93 6.91
CA TYR A 69 2.83 15.52 6.90
C TYR A 69 1.94 15.21 5.69
N VAL A 70 2.41 14.34 4.80
CA VAL A 70 1.71 13.97 3.55
C VAL A 70 1.15 12.55 3.56
N GLY A 71 1.35 11.82 4.64
CA GLY A 71 1.08 10.40 4.70
C GLY A 71 2.19 9.61 4.02
N GLU A 72 1.89 8.37 3.67
CA GLU A 72 2.89 7.51 3.00
C GLU A 72 2.99 7.87 1.52
N MET A 73 4.21 8.13 1.04
CA MET A 73 4.52 8.33 -0.37
C MET A 73 5.61 7.34 -0.81
N ALA A 74 5.28 6.57 -1.84
CA ALA A 74 6.14 5.51 -2.40
C ALA A 74 7.34 6.03 -3.20
N ALA A 75 7.33 7.30 -3.55
CA ALA A 75 8.39 7.99 -4.30
C ALA A 75 8.33 9.48 -4.01
N ALA A 76 9.37 10.21 -4.40
CA ALA A 76 9.32 11.68 -4.41
C ALA A 76 8.14 12.17 -5.28
N PRO A 77 7.51 13.30 -4.92
CA PRO A 77 6.39 13.83 -5.68
C PRO A 77 6.83 14.24 -7.09
N THR A 78 5.90 14.10 -8.03
CA THR A 78 6.10 14.58 -9.40
C THR A 78 5.99 16.10 -9.45
N THR A 79 5.06 16.68 -8.70
CA THR A 79 4.95 18.12 -8.52
C THR A 79 4.48 18.44 -7.10
N VAL A 80 5.03 19.53 -6.56
CA VAL A 80 4.56 20.19 -5.36
C VAL A 80 4.23 21.62 -5.73
N SER A 81 3.02 22.06 -5.48
CA SER A 81 2.57 23.41 -5.81
C SER A 81 1.86 24.05 -4.62
N ILE A 82 1.96 25.34 -4.49
CA ILE A 82 1.32 26.11 -3.43
C ILE A 82 0.50 27.26 -4.00
N ALA A 83 -0.59 27.56 -3.30
CA ALA A 83 -1.43 28.72 -3.50
C ALA A 83 -1.07 29.79 -2.45
N GLU A 84 -0.24 30.76 -2.81
CA GLU A 84 0.31 31.76 -1.88
C GLU A 84 -0.78 32.59 -1.19
N ALA A 85 -1.80 32.98 -1.95
CA ALA A 85 -2.93 33.77 -1.44
C ALA A 85 -4.16 32.90 -1.07
N GLY A 86 -4.01 31.57 -1.05
CA GLY A 86 -5.11 30.63 -0.82
C GLY A 86 -6.01 30.39 -2.03
N ASP A 87 -5.69 30.94 -3.19
CA ASP A 87 -6.42 30.69 -4.43
C ASP A 87 -5.81 29.46 -5.15
N ILE A 88 -6.50 28.34 -5.08
CA ILE A 88 -6.09 27.07 -5.70
C ILE A 88 -6.08 27.09 -7.24
N THR A 89 -6.54 28.16 -7.87
CA THR A 89 -6.47 28.35 -9.32
C THR A 89 -5.19 29.05 -9.75
N ASP A 90 -4.47 29.68 -8.81
CA ASP A 90 -3.17 30.33 -9.01
C ASP A 90 -2.10 29.61 -8.18
N LEU A 91 -1.47 28.63 -8.80
CA LEU A 91 -0.52 27.73 -8.16
C LEU A 91 0.91 28.03 -8.60
N THR A 92 1.79 28.25 -7.64
CA THR A 92 3.24 28.32 -7.85
C THR A 92 3.85 26.96 -7.59
N ALA A 93 4.53 26.38 -8.60
CA ALA A 93 5.24 25.11 -8.44
C ALA A 93 6.57 25.32 -7.74
N LEU A 94 6.87 24.46 -6.75
CA LEU A 94 8.17 24.37 -6.10
C LEU A 94 9.14 23.61 -6.98
N VAL A 95 10.40 24.02 -6.95
CA VAL A 95 11.49 23.27 -7.56
C VAL A 95 12.07 22.25 -6.57
N ALA A 96 12.78 21.25 -7.07
CA ALA A 96 13.30 20.16 -6.25
C ALA A 96 14.32 20.60 -5.16
N THR A 97 14.87 21.80 -5.29
CA THR A 97 15.76 22.40 -4.29
C THR A 97 15.06 23.12 -3.15
N ASP A 98 13.74 23.31 -3.25
CA ASP A 98 12.94 24.03 -2.24
C ASP A 98 12.57 23.15 -1.06
N TYR A 99 12.70 21.81 -1.19
CA TYR A 99 12.25 20.90 -0.16
C TYR A 99 13.03 19.58 -0.13
N PHE A 100 12.91 18.89 1.00
CA PHE A 100 13.42 17.54 1.22
C PHE A 100 12.26 16.58 1.49
N MET A 101 12.45 15.33 1.08
CA MET A 101 11.57 14.22 1.48
C MET A 101 12.11 13.57 2.76
N GLU A 102 11.27 13.33 3.74
CA GLU A 102 11.65 12.68 4.99
C GLU A 102 10.77 11.45 5.30
N PRO A 103 11.34 10.37 5.92
CA PRO A 103 12.76 10.21 6.30
C PRO A 103 13.70 10.23 5.09
N TYR A 104 14.83 10.90 5.19
CA TYR A 104 15.71 11.19 4.05
C TYR A 104 16.18 9.93 3.29
N ASN A 105 16.43 8.84 4.01
CA ASN A 105 16.87 7.56 3.45
C ASN A 105 15.75 6.53 3.31
N ALA A 106 14.48 6.94 3.42
CA ALA A 106 13.34 6.02 3.47
C ALA A 106 13.36 4.96 2.36
N LEU A 107 13.56 5.36 1.10
CA LEU A 107 13.56 4.42 -0.02
C LEU A 107 14.72 3.42 0.00
N LEU A 108 15.88 3.79 0.56
CA LEU A 108 17.01 2.88 0.74
C LEU A 108 16.73 1.82 1.80
N GLU A 109 15.88 2.16 2.77
CA GLU A 109 15.44 1.29 3.86
C GLU A 109 14.16 0.52 3.51
N GLY A 110 13.63 0.69 2.29
CA GLY A 110 12.36 0.07 1.87
C GLY A 110 11.12 0.66 2.55
N LEU A 111 11.22 1.89 3.06
CA LEU A 111 10.15 2.62 3.73
C LEU A 111 9.58 3.73 2.83
N PRO A 112 8.33 4.16 3.04
CA PRO A 112 7.78 5.33 2.37
C PRO A 112 8.28 6.63 2.99
N TYR A 113 8.24 7.71 2.21
CA TYR A 113 8.32 9.05 2.76
C TYR A 113 7.02 9.40 3.48
N ASN A 114 7.13 10.22 4.53
CA ASN A 114 5.97 10.64 5.31
C ASN A 114 5.81 12.16 5.40
N PHE A 115 6.89 12.89 5.20
CA PHE A 115 6.92 14.34 5.30
C PHE A 115 7.60 14.97 4.10
N ILE A 116 7.19 16.19 3.80
CA ILE A 116 7.92 17.12 2.93
C ILE A 116 8.34 18.30 3.81
N LYS A 117 9.63 18.58 3.85
CA LYS A 117 10.22 19.65 4.64
C LYS A 117 10.83 20.70 3.74
N LEU A 118 10.48 21.97 3.95
CA LEU A 118 11.06 23.08 3.18
C LEU A 118 12.55 23.24 3.50
N ASP A 119 13.34 23.47 2.46
CA ASP A 119 14.75 23.89 2.60
C ASP A 119 14.81 25.41 2.80
N VAL A 120 14.71 25.84 4.04
CA VAL A 120 14.73 27.26 4.39
C VAL A 120 16.08 27.95 4.17
N LEU A 121 17.13 27.20 3.85
CA LEU A 121 18.47 27.77 3.61
C LEU A 121 18.74 28.01 2.12
N ASN A 122 18.24 27.12 1.25
CA ASN A 122 18.54 27.16 -0.18
C ASN A 122 17.29 27.35 -1.06
N GLY A 123 16.10 27.10 -0.49
CA GLY A 123 14.83 27.27 -1.18
C GLY A 123 14.25 28.67 -1.04
N ASP A 124 13.25 28.96 -1.85
CA ASP A 124 12.58 30.27 -1.89
C ASP A 124 11.50 30.43 -0.80
N TRP A 125 11.20 29.36 -0.05
CA TRP A 125 10.08 29.29 0.89
C TRP A 125 10.55 29.09 2.33
N ALA A 126 10.06 29.96 3.24
CA ALA A 126 10.41 29.85 4.66
C ALA A 126 9.44 28.98 5.47
N ILE A 127 8.16 28.96 5.10
CA ILE A 127 7.09 28.20 5.77
C ILE A 127 6.03 27.79 4.75
N TRP A 128 5.31 26.71 5.02
CA TRP A 128 4.14 26.33 4.25
C TRP A 128 2.98 27.31 4.45
N PRO A 129 2.21 27.65 3.41
CA PRO A 129 1.03 28.53 3.57
C PRO A 129 -0.04 27.82 4.39
N SER A 130 -0.66 28.55 5.34
CA SER A 130 -1.68 28.03 6.27
C SER A 130 -3.12 28.11 5.74
N PHE A 131 -3.33 28.50 4.48
CA PHE A 131 -4.66 28.53 3.89
C PHE A 131 -5.20 27.11 3.63
N GLN A 132 -6.50 26.97 3.72
CA GLN A 132 -7.15 25.68 3.50
C GLN A 132 -6.89 25.17 2.07
N LYS A 133 -6.40 23.91 1.97
CA LYS A 133 -6.09 23.25 0.69
C LYS A 133 -5.06 23.98 -0.19
N SER A 134 -4.25 24.84 0.41
CA SER A 134 -3.28 25.68 -0.32
C SER A 134 -2.08 24.91 -0.87
N ILE A 135 -1.91 23.64 -0.52
CA ILE A 135 -0.78 22.84 -0.99
C ILE A 135 -1.33 21.70 -1.84
N VAL A 136 -0.84 21.60 -3.07
CA VAL A 136 -1.26 20.59 -4.05
C VAL A 136 -0.07 19.73 -4.40
N ILE A 137 -0.18 18.42 -4.17
CA ILE A 137 0.90 17.47 -4.42
C ILE A 137 0.39 16.41 -5.39
N VAL A 138 1.17 16.20 -6.45
CA VAL A 138 0.96 15.10 -7.41
C VAL A 138 2.08 14.09 -7.20
N GLY A 139 1.72 12.83 -6.95
CA GLY A 139 2.69 11.78 -6.70
C GLY A 139 2.05 10.45 -6.34
N LYS A 140 2.89 9.48 -5.98
CA LYS A 140 2.50 8.12 -5.62
C LYS A 140 2.25 8.00 -4.12
N PHE A 141 1.00 8.16 -3.71
CA PHE A 141 0.61 8.06 -2.30
C PHE A 141 0.32 6.61 -1.91
N GLY A 142 1.18 6.04 -1.10
CA GLY A 142 1.13 4.69 -0.56
C GLY A 142 2.49 4.22 -0.09
N TYR A 143 2.59 2.95 0.30
CA TYR A 143 3.79 2.41 0.91
C TYR A 143 4.92 2.18 -0.11
N SER A 144 4.59 1.62 -1.27
CA SER A 144 5.60 1.24 -2.28
C SER A 144 5.07 1.41 -3.71
N ALA A 145 5.97 1.73 -4.63
CA ALA A 145 5.70 1.78 -6.06
C ALA A 145 5.73 0.39 -6.74
N ALA A 146 6.33 -0.61 -6.08
CA ALA A 146 6.35 -2.01 -6.49
C ALA A 146 5.93 -2.88 -5.31
N VAL A 147 5.29 -4.02 -5.57
CA VAL A 147 4.85 -4.93 -4.49
C VAL A 147 6.08 -5.49 -3.76
N PRO A 148 6.24 -5.27 -2.45
CA PRO A 148 7.29 -5.90 -1.67
C PRO A 148 7.18 -7.44 -1.73
N ASP A 149 8.31 -8.14 -1.73
CA ASP A 149 8.35 -9.60 -1.89
C ASP A 149 7.57 -10.33 -0.80
N ASP A 150 7.66 -9.88 0.45
CA ASP A 150 6.91 -10.46 1.58
C ASP A 150 5.41 -10.32 1.38
N VAL A 151 4.94 -9.15 0.92
CA VAL A 151 3.52 -8.88 0.64
C VAL A 151 3.04 -9.72 -0.54
N LYS A 152 3.87 -9.85 -1.57
CA LYS A 152 3.58 -10.67 -2.75
C LYS A 152 3.43 -12.13 -2.37
N GLN A 153 4.39 -12.68 -1.65
CA GLN A 153 4.38 -14.06 -1.18
C GLN A 153 3.19 -14.32 -0.25
N ALA A 154 2.92 -13.42 0.67
CA ALA A 154 1.76 -13.47 1.57
C ALA A 154 0.43 -13.50 0.79
N ALA A 155 0.30 -12.68 -0.26
CA ALA A 155 -0.89 -12.64 -1.11
C ALA A 155 -1.07 -13.95 -1.88
N ILE A 156 0.00 -14.52 -2.43
CA ILE A 156 -0.02 -15.80 -3.15
C ILE A 156 -0.48 -16.94 -2.22
N ILE A 157 0.12 -17.07 -1.03
CA ILE A 157 -0.23 -18.10 -0.04
C ILE A 157 -1.70 -17.97 0.36
N GLN A 158 -2.14 -16.76 0.70
CA GLN A 158 -3.51 -16.52 1.12
C GLN A 158 -4.51 -16.78 -0.01
N CYS A 159 -4.19 -16.41 -1.24
CA CYS A 159 -5.01 -16.68 -2.42
C CYS A 159 -5.14 -18.19 -2.69
N ALA A 160 -4.02 -18.92 -2.72
CA ALA A 160 -3.98 -20.36 -2.91
C ALA A 160 -4.81 -21.10 -1.84
N ARG A 161 -4.69 -20.67 -0.59
CA ARG A 161 -5.49 -21.21 0.51
C ARG A 161 -7.00 -20.95 0.33
N ASN A 162 -7.37 -19.73 -0.03
CA ASN A 162 -8.77 -19.39 -0.29
C ASN A 162 -9.34 -20.21 -1.45
N PHE A 163 -8.54 -20.45 -2.48
CA PHE A 163 -8.91 -21.27 -3.62
C PHE A 163 -9.16 -22.73 -3.22
N LYS A 164 -8.22 -23.36 -2.49
CA LYS A 164 -8.37 -24.73 -1.99
C LYS A 164 -9.59 -24.87 -1.07
N ARG A 165 -9.86 -23.90 -0.20
CA ARG A 165 -11.08 -23.88 0.63
C ARG A 165 -12.36 -23.80 -0.21
N GLY A 166 -12.35 -22.99 -1.29
CA GLY A 166 -13.48 -22.93 -2.22
C GLY A 166 -13.79 -24.27 -2.87
N GLN A 167 -12.75 -25.01 -3.27
CA GLN A 167 -12.91 -26.38 -3.82
C GLN A 167 -13.47 -27.39 -2.81
N GLN A 168 -13.20 -27.20 -1.54
CA GLN A 168 -13.72 -28.04 -0.45
C GLN A 168 -15.11 -27.58 0.07
N GLY A 169 -15.82 -26.73 -0.68
CA GLY A 169 -17.15 -26.23 -0.32
C GLY A 169 -17.13 -25.28 0.88
N PHE A 170 -16.03 -24.53 1.08
CA PHE A 170 -15.82 -23.59 2.21
C PHE A 170 -15.90 -24.25 3.60
N GLN A 171 -15.67 -25.54 3.69
CA GLN A 171 -15.62 -26.23 4.98
C GLN A 171 -14.43 -25.71 5.80
N ASP A 172 -14.74 -25.17 6.99
CA ASP A 172 -13.71 -24.70 7.95
C ASP A 172 -13.17 -25.86 8.81
N VAL A 173 -13.68 -27.05 8.61
CA VAL A 173 -13.41 -28.23 9.42
C VAL A 173 -12.71 -29.27 8.57
N GLY A 174 -11.39 -29.32 8.65
CA GLY A 174 -10.66 -30.54 8.35
C GLY A 174 -10.89 -31.50 9.50
N ALA A 175 -11.94 -32.32 9.43
CA ALA A 175 -12.11 -33.42 10.38
C ALA A 175 -11.01 -34.45 10.12
N VAL A 176 -9.94 -34.42 10.88
CA VAL A 176 -9.09 -35.59 11.07
C VAL A 176 -9.86 -36.47 12.05
N ALA A 177 -10.59 -37.43 11.49
CA ALA A 177 -11.53 -38.31 12.23
C ALA A 177 -10.86 -39.11 13.37
N GLU A 178 -9.53 -39.16 13.42
CA GLU A 178 -8.80 -39.96 14.41
C GLU A 178 -8.37 -39.19 15.68
N LEU A 179 -8.45 -37.87 15.76
CA LEU A 179 -7.89 -37.13 16.89
C LEU A 179 -8.86 -36.12 17.56
N GLY A 180 -10.10 -36.03 17.16
CA GLY A 180 -11.14 -35.21 17.85
C GLY A 180 -10.81 -33.69 17.95
N GLN A 181 -9.84 -33.17 17.22
CA GLN A 181 -9.46 -31.78 17.24
C GLN A 181 -10.07 -31.01 16.08
N LEU A 182 -11.06 -30.19 16.39
CA LEU A 182 -11.56 -29.13 15.51
C LEU A 182 -10.53 -28.02 15.39
N LYS A 183 -9.76 -28.00 14.29
CA LYS A 183 -8.82 -26.92 14.02
C LYS A 183 -9.55 -25.73 13.39
N TYR A 184 -9.92 -24.75 14.22
CA TYR A 184 -10.52 -23.51 13.75
C TYR A 184 -9.48 -22.71 12.98
N VAL A 185 -9.70 -22.51 11.69
CA VAL A 185 -8.78 -21.77 10.84
C VAL A 185 -9.15 -20.29 10.85
N LYS A 186 -8.29 -19.44 11.41
CA LYS A 186 -8.43 -17.98 11.40
C LYS A 186 -8.55 -17.45 9.96
N LEU A 187 -9.16 -16.29 9.80
CA LEU A 187 -9.43 -15.64 8.51
C LEU A 187 -8.17 -15.42 7.68
N LEU A 188 -7.05 -15.07 8.33
CA LEU A 188 -5.73 -14.92 7.73
C LEU A 188 -4.79 -16.02 8.26
N ASP A 189 -4.00 -16.62 7.35
CA ASP A 189 -3.03 -17.65 7.71
C ASP A 189 -2.01 -17.13 8.72
N PRO A 190 -1.64 -17.90 9.77
CA PRO A 190 -0.62 -17.48 10.73
C PRO A 190 0.73 -17.19 10.08
N ASP A 191 1.14 -17.97 9.07
CA ASP A 191 2.40 -17.74 8.36
C ASP A 191 2.35 -16.42 7.55
N VAL A 192 1.20 -16.16 6.91
CA VAL A 192 0.94 -14.89 6.22
C VAL A 192 0.96 -13.72 7.20
N GLN A 193 0.38 -13.90 8.40
CA GLN A 193 0.44 -12.85 9.44
C GLN A 193 1.87 -12.53 9.84
N LEU A 194 2.69 -13.56 10.06
CA LEU A 194 4.09 -13.39 10.47
C LEU A 194 4.90 -12.65 9.39
N MET A 195 4.66 -12.95 8.10
CA MET A 195 5.35 -12.29 6.98
C MET A 195 5.08 -10.78 6.93
N VAL A 196 3.86 -10.33 7.25
CA VAL A 196 3.47 -8.93 7.09
C VAL A 196 3.32 -8.17 8.42
N ASP A 197 3.63 -8.81 9.55
CA ASP A 197 3.42 -8.21 10.88
C ASP A 197 4.28 -6.98 11.10
N HIS A 198 5.51 -6.99 10.60
CA HIS A 198 6.45 -5.88 10.64
C HIS A 198 6.01 -4.68 9.78
N LEU A 199 5.08 -4.88 8.85
CA LEU A 199 4.55 -3.84 7.96
C LEU A 199 3.32 -3.14 8.53
N LYS A 200 2.85 -3.49 9.72
CA LYS A 200 1.69 -2.85 10.34
C LYS A 200 1.93 -1.37 10.57
N LYS A 201 0.99 -0.55 10.09
CA LYS A 201 1.02 0.88 10.37
C LYS A 201 0.72 1.11 11.84
N VAL A 202 1.66 1.75 12.54
CA VAL A 202 1.43 2.23 13.90
C VAL A 202 0.56 3.47 13.81
N THR A 203 -0.66 3.38 14.33
CA THR A 203 -1.53 4.57 14.47
C THR A 203 -1.11 5.27 15.76
N ILE A 204 -0.51 6.42 15.64
CA ILE A 204 -0.21 7.34 16.74
C ILE A 204 -1.47 8.15 17.04
#